data_12e9b8ff85d363ddb0fdb015c6b6a026
#
_entry.id   12e9b8ff85d363ddb0fdb015c6b6a026
#
_cell.length_a   1.000
_cell.length_b   1.000
_cell.length_c   1.000
_cell.angle_alpha   90.00
_cell.angle_beta   90.00
_cell.angle_gamma   90.00
#
_symmetry.space_group_name_H-M   'P 1'
#
loop_
_entity.id
_entity.type
_entity.pdbx_description
1 polymer ?
#
loop_
_entity_poly.entity_id
_entity_poly.type
_entity_poly.pdbx_seq_one_letter_code
_entity_poly.pdbx_strand_id
1 'polypeptide(L)'
;MGFPMAFLQDAPQLSHPYRSDHVLLRLLDRALPAERRAALDTDLDALGDYAVMAWQRANASTRRKPVLTQWDAWGRRIDRIELTPAWQEGAAMTTGHAVLAAGHAASKHARLEEFARVYLYHLASEFYTCPLAMTDGAATAIKASGNRALIERALPHFLSRDASTLWLSGQWMTETSGGSDVGNTETVARQDASGQWRLYGRKWFSSAVVGEAALALARPEDGASAGTAALALFYVETMDGERRKPELIIDRLKDKLGTQELPTAEIHLDGLPAWPLGELAHGVRQVAPMLNITRSWNAICAVASMARAIS
;
A
#
# COMPACT_ATOMS: atom_id res chain seq x y z
N MET A 1 38.07 32.67 21.49
CA MET A 1 37.66 33.38 20.24
C MET A 1 36.53 32.56 19.63
N GLY A 2 35.26 33.01 19.75
CA GLY A 2 34.15 32.39 19.08
C GLY A 2 34.25 32.64 17.59
N PHE A 3 34.18 31.63 16.78
CA PHE A 3 34.00 31.78 15.33
C PHE A 3 32.72 32.61 15.12
N PRO A 4 32.73 33.62 14.23
CA PRO A 4 31.51 34.30 13.88
C PRO A 4 30.53 33.23 13.39
N MET A 5 29.38 33.16 14.03
CA MET A 5 28.31 32.25 13.58
C MET A 5 28.04 32.59 12.11
N ALA A 6 28.31 31.63 11.22
CA ALA A 6 27.91 31.73 9.82
C ALA A 6 26.41 31.98 9.75
N PHE A 7 25.93 32.52 8.65
CA PHE A 7 24.50 32.68 8.38
C PHE A 7 23.78 31.38 8.66
N LEU A 8 22.88 31.40 9.63
CA LEU A 8 22.01 30.28 9.96
C LEU A 8 20.60 30.64 9.51
N GLN A 9 20.06 29.85 8.63
CA GLN A 9 18.67 29.95 8.23
C GLN A 9 17.82 29.18 9.24
N ASP A 10 16.72 29.77 9.69
CA ASP A 10 15.75 29.07 10.50
C ASP A 10 15.13 27.89 9.72
N ALA A 11 14.87 26.79 10.43
CA ALA A 11 14.19 25.65 9.82
C ALA A 11 12.80 26.06 9.33
N PRO A 12 12.38 25.64 8.12
CA PRO A 12 11.07 25.98 7.61
C PRO A 12 9.99 25.44 8.56
N GLN A 13 9.00 26.28 8.85
CA GLN A 13 7.86 25.94 9.68
C GLN A 13 6.72 25.47 8.79
N LEU A 14 6.11 24.34 9.12
CA LEU A 14 4.91 23.90 8.43
C LEU A 14 3.69 24.59 9.02
N SER A 15 2.95 25.34 8.19
CA SER A 15 1.60 25.77 8.53
C SER A 15 0.65 24.56 8.58
N HIS A 16 -0.45 24.69 9.34
CA HIS A 16 -1.41 23.59 9.47
C HIS A 16 -2.04 23.27 8.10
N PRO A 17 -1.76 22.09 7.49
CA PRO A 17 -2.03 21.84 6.07
C PRO A 17 -3.51 21.78 5.72
N TYR A 18 -4.41 21.64 6.70
CA TYR A 18 -5.84 21.70 6.48
C TYR A 18 -6.38 23.13 6.64
N ARG A 19 -6.07 23.80 7.76
CA ARG A 19 -6.62 25.15 8.05
C ARG A 19 -6.11 26.22 7.09
N SER A 20 -4.90 26.05 6.55
CA SER A 20 -4.31 27.01 5.62
C SER A 20 -4.56 26.73 4.15
N ASP A 21 -5.09 25.54 3.79
CA ASP A 21 -5.38 25.18 2.40
C ASP A 21 -6.76 25.68 1.95
N HIS A 22 -6.80 26.93 1.50
CA HIS A 22 -8.03 27.54 1.01
C HIS A 22 -8.61 26.84 -0.24
N VAL A 23 -7.77 26.15 -1.02
CA VAL A 23 -8.23 25.42 -2.22
C VAL A 23 -8.99 24.17 -1.81
N LEU A 24 -8.42 23.38 -0.89
CA LEU A 24 -9.08 22.20 -0.33
C LEU A 24 -10.38 22.57 0.36
N LEU A 25 -10.37 23.60 1.23
CA LEU A 25 -11.57 24.06 1.95
C LEU A 25 -12.70 24.40 0.98
N ARG A 26 -12.43 25.25 -0.03
CA ARG A 26 -13.42 25.64 -1.05
C ARG A 26 -13.91 24.47 -1.90
N LEU A 27 -13.03 23.51 -2.22
CA LEU A 27 -13.41 22.30 -2.94
C LEU A 27 -14.43 21.49 -2.13
N LEU A 28 -14.15 21.26 -0.85
CA LEU A 28 -15.01 20.49 0.04
C LEU A 28 -16.37 21.19 0.27
N ASP A 29 -16.35 22.53 0.50
CA ASP A 29 -17.58 23.33 0.67
C ASP A 29 -18.51 23.26 -0.55
N ARG A 30 -17.92 23.23 -1.75
CA ARG A 30 -18.69 23.12 -3.01
C ARG A 30 -19.18 21.71 -3.32
N ALA A 31 -18.41 20.69 -2.93
CA ALA A 31 -18.61 19.31 -3.37
C ALA A 31 -19.42 18.46 -2.37
N LEU A 32 -19.46 18.86 -1.09
CA LEU A 32 -20.14 18.11 -0.03
C LEU A 32 -21.36 18.86 0.51
N PRO A 33 -22.44 18.14 0.85
CA PRO A 33 -23.51 18.69 1.68
C PRO A 33 -22.97 19.17 3.03
N ALA A 34 -23.57 20.22 3.59
CA ALA A 34 -23.10 20.88 4.82
C ALA A 34 -22.92 19.90 6.01
N GLU A 35 -23.85 18.97 6.20
CA GLU A 35 -23.78 17.96 7.27
C GLU A 35 -22.55 17.03 7.10
N ARG A 36 -22.31 16.53 5.88
CA ARG A 36 -21.15 15.68 5.58
C ARG A 36 -19.85 16.46 5.67
N ARG A 37 -19.87 17.71 5.24
CA ARG A 37 -18.74 18.63 5.35
C ARG A 37 -18.35 18.82 6.81
N ALA A 38 -19.30 19.09 7.68
CA ALA A 38 -19.09 19.28 9.12
C ALA A 38 -18.61 17.98 9.81
N ALA A 39 -19.15 16.82 9.43
CA ALA A 39 -18.71 15.53 9.96
C ALA A 39 -17.26 15.20 9.57
N LEU A 40 -16.83 15.61 8.37
CA LEU A 40 -15.47 15.39 7.88
C LEU A 40 -14.46 16.36 8.49
N ASP A 41 -14.89 17.57 8.88
CA ASP A 41 -14.03 18.67 9.30
C ASP A 41 -13.14 18.34 10.50
N THR A 42 -13.74 17.74 11.53
CA THR A 42 -13.01 17.32 12.73
C THR A 42 -11.90 16.31 12.43
N ASP A 43 -12.17 15.38 11.51
CA ASP A 43 -11.25 14.33 11.13
C ASP A 43 -10.08 14.87 10.30
N LEU A 44 -10.37 15.79 9.36
CA LEU A 44 -9.34 16.46 8.55
C LEU A 44 -8.48 17.42 9.38
N ASP A 45 -9.08 18.08 10.37
CA ASP A 45 -8.36 18.95 11.29
C ASP A 45 -7.34 18.15 12.13
N ALA A 46 -7.76 17.01 12.69
CA ALA A 46 -6.87 16.10 13.43
C ALA A 46 -5.74 15.52 12.54
N LEU A 47 -6.02 15.20 11.28
CA LEU A 47 -4.99 14.78 10.32
C LEU A 47 -4.01 15.92 10.00
N GLY A 48 -4.48 17.15 9.98
CA GLY A 48 -3.64 18.34 9.84
C GLY A 48 -2.69 18.53 11.02
N ASP A 49 -3.20 18.40 12.25
CA ASP A 49 -2.37 18.43 13.47
C ASP A 49 -1.32 17.29 13.47
N TYR A 50 -1.73 16.08 13.08
CA TYR A 50 -0.81 14.95 12.93
C TYR A 50 0.29 15.24 11.90
N ALA A 51 -0.03 15.87 10.77
CA ALA A 51 0.94 16.22 9.74
C ALA A 51 1.99 17.22 10.25
N VAL A 52 1.60 18.22 11.04
CA VAL A 52 2.53 19.18 11.67
C VAL A 52 3.45 18.45 12.65
N MET A 53 2.89 17.59 13.50
CA MET A 53 3.68 16.82 14.46
C MET A 53 4.68 15.87 13.77
N ALA A 54 4.25 15.18 12.72
CA ALA A 54 5.11 14.29 11.95
C ALA A 54 6.26 15.05 11.27
N TRP A 55 5.98 16.26 10.76
CA TRP A 55 7.01 17.16 10.23
C TRP A 55 8.07 17.52 11.26
N GLN A 56 7.65 17.89 12.45
CA GLN A 56 8.58 18.22 13.55
C GLN A 56 9.44 17.01 13.93
N ARG A 57 8.84 15.82 14.03
CA ARG A 57 9.57 14.57 14.28
C ARG A 57 10.60 14.27 13.18
N ALA A 58 10.23 14.43 11.93
CA ALA A 58 11.10 14.17 10.78
C ALA A 58 12.31 15.11 10.74
N ASN A 59 12.14 16.35 11.17
CA ASN A 59 13.23 17.35 11.24
C ASN A 59 14.11 17.18 12.47
N ALA A 60 13.60 16.57 13.55
CA ALA A 60 14.34 16.36 14.79
C ALA A 60 15.17 15.06 14.81
N SER A 61 15.00 14.19 13.84
CA SER A 61 15.63 12.86 13.84
C SER A 61 16.29 12.50 12.51
N THR A 62 17.30 11.63 12.58
CA THR A 62 17.86 11.03 11.37
C THR A 62 16.85 10.08 10.74
N ARG A 63 16.63 10.21 9.43
CA ARG A 63 15.80 9.28 8.66
C ARG A 63 16.28 7.86 8.84
N ARG A 64 15.33 6.97 9.15
CA ARG A 64 15.58 5.54 9.26
C ARG A 64 15.00 4.84 8.03
N LYS A 65 15.65 3.75 7.61
CA LYS A 65 15.17 2.85 6.57
C LYS A 65 14.71 1.55 7.22
N PRO A 66 13.79 0.80 6.61
CA PRO A 66 13.50 -0.58 7.01
C PRO A 66 14.77 -1.42 6.98
N VAL A 67 14.92 -2.32 7.96
CA VAL A 67 16.06 -3.21 8.09
C VAL A 67 15.60 -4.65 8.03
N LEU A 68 16.18 -5.45 7.13
CA LEU A 68 15.87 -6.86 6.99
C LEU A 68 16.88 -7.70 7.81
N THR A 69 16.36 -8.52 8.71
CA THR A 69 17.10 -9.60 9.38
C THR A 69 16.62 -10.93 8.84
N GLN A 70 17.44 -11.57 8.02
CA GLN A 70 17.07 -12.82 7.34
C GLN A 70 17.16 -14.05 8.22
N TRP A 71 18.13 -14.07 9.15
CA TRP A 71 18.47 -15.23 9.95
C TRP A 71 18.50 -14.88 11.44
N ASP A 72 18.06 -15.79 12.29
CA ASP A 72 18.28 -15.70 13.73
C ASP A 72 19.70 -16.16 14.11
N ALA A 73 20.04 -16.05 15.40
CA ALA A 73 21.36 -16.42 15.91
C ALA A 73 21.67 -17.94 15.78
N TRP A 74 20.69 -18.76 15.47
CA TRP A 74 20.83 -20.21 15.31
C TRP A 74 20.71 -20.68 13.85
N GLY A 75 20.71 -19.74 12.87
CA GLY A 75 20.65 -20.06 11.46
C GLY A 75 19.27 -20.42 10.93
N ARG A 76 18.19 -20.09 11.65
CA ARG A 76 16.83 -20.23 11.13
C ARG A 76 16.47 -18.98 10.33
N ARG A 77 15.87 -19.18 9.16
CA ARG A 77 15.37 -18.06 8.36
C ARG A 77 14.14 -17.46 9.02
N ILE A 78 14.15 -16.13 9.21
CA ILE A 78 13.07 -15.39 9.87
C ILE A 78 12.53 -14.25 9.02
N ASP A 79 13.29 -13.74 8.05
CA ASP A 79 12.93 -12.62 7.15
C ASP A 79 12.17 -11.48 7.85
N ARG A 80 12.66 -11.07 9.03
CA ARG A 80 12.06 -10.01 9.85
C ARG A 80 12.47 -8.65 9.31
N ILE A 81 11.49 -7.78 9.08
CA ILE A 81 11.71 -6.39 8.68
C ILE A 81 11.35 -5.47 9.85
N GLU A 82 12.33 -4.71 10.32
CA GLU A 82 12.12 -3.63 11.26
C GLU A 82 11.64 -2.39 10.51
N LEU A 83 10.52 -1.84 10.94
CA LEU A 83 9.85 -0.70 10.31
C LEU A 83 10.15 0.59 11.07
N THR A 84 9.99 1.72 10.40
CA THR A 84 10.09 3.04 11.02
C THR A 84 8.94 3.28 12.00
N PRO A 85 9.08 4.21 12.99
CA PRO A 85 8.00 4.52 13.91
C PRO A 85 6.70 4.96 13.23
N ALA A 86 6.77 5.77 12.18
CA ALA A 86 5.59 6.20 11.42
C ALA A 86 4.86 5.02 10.75
N TRP A 87 5.60 4.01 10.30
CA TRP A 87 5.03 2.77 9.75
C TRP A 87 4.35 1.92 10.84
N GLN A 88 4.88 1.90 12.05
CA GLN A 88 4.26 1.19 13.18
C GLN A 88 2.94 1.85 13.61
N GLU A 89 2.83 3.18 13.50
CA GLU A 89 1.61 3.95 13.77
C GLU A 89 0.58 3.84 12.62
N GLY A 90 0.99 3.39 11.43
CA GLY A 90 0.22 3.46 10.18
C GLY A 90 -1.16 2.76 10.25
N ALA A 91 -1.23 1.58 10.87
CA ALA A 91 -2.50 0.86 11.03
C ALA A 91 -3.48 1.64 11.92
N ALA A 92 -3.03 2.17 13.05
CA ALA A 92 -3.86 2.96 13.98
C ALA A 92 -4.37 4.25 13.31
N MET A 93 -3.51 4.95 12.58
CA MET A 93 -3.89 6.15 11.82
C MET A 93 -4.91 5.83 10.72
N THR A 94 -4.69 4.76 9.97
CA THR A 94 -5.58 4.35 8.88
C THR A 94 -6.97 4.00 9.39
N THR A 95 -7.06 3.22 10.46
CA THR A 95 -8.33 2.74 11.01
C THR A 95 -9.04 3.82 11.81
N GLY A 96 -8.32 4.60 12.62
CA GLY A 96 -8.84 5.70 13.41
C GLY A 96 -9.54 6.74 12.53
N HIS A 97 -8.91 7.13 11.41
CA HIS A 97 -9.45 8.10 10.46
C HIS A 97 -10.24 7.47 9.30
N ALA A 98 -10.52 6.17 9.32
CA ALA A 98 -11.25 5.48 8.26
C ALA A 98 -10.67 5.69 6.85
N VAL A 99 -9.37 5.83 6.69
CA VAL A 99 -8.75 6.23 5.42
C VAL A 99 -9.19 5.32 4.27
N LEU A 100 -9.18 3.99 4.46
CA LEU A 100 -9.66 3.02 3.46
C LEU A 100 -11.19 2.83 3.52
N ALA A 101 -11.75 2.66 4.70
CA ALA A 101 -13.16 2.33 4.87
C ALA A 101 -14.09 3.40 4.30
N ALA A 102 -13.72 4.69 4.38
CA ALA A 102 -14.50 5.81 3.86
C ALA A 102 -14.76 5.69 2.35
N GLY A 103 -13.75 5.28 1.57
CA GLY A 103 -13.86 5.14 0.11
C GLY A 103 -14.80 4.04 -0.35
N HIS A 104 -15.11 3.09 0.53
CA HIS A 104 -15.99 1.96 0.28
C HIS A 104 -17.37 2.09 0.94
N ALA A 105 -17.68 3.23 1.56
CA ALA A 105 -18.99 3.51 2.11
C ALA A 105 -20.07 3.63 1.01
N ALA A 106 -21.32 3.32 1.35
CA ALA A 106 -22.45 3.44 0.43
C ALA A 106 -22.87 4.91 0.23
N SER A 107 -22.01 5.70 -0.38
CA SER A 107 -22.21 7.13 -0.61
C SER A 107 -21.58 7.56 -1.92
N LYS A 108 -22.24 8.46 -2.67
CA LYS A 108 -21.66 9.08 -3.87
C LYS A 108 -20.46 9.99 -3.56
N HIS A 109 -20.27 10.38 -2.30
CA HIS A 109 -19.17 11.21 -1.84
C HIS A 109 -18.01 10.41 -1.23
N ALA A 110 -18.15 9.08 -1.11
CA ALA A 110 -17.19 8.20 -0.43
C ALA A 110 -15.74 8.42 -0.89
N ARG A 111 -15.50 8.46 -2.21
CA ARG A 111 -14.17 8.66 -2.77
C ARG A 111 -13.61 10.06 -2.52
N LEU A 112 -14.44 11.08 -2.51
CA LEU A 112 -14.00 12.43 -2.18
C LEU A 112 -13.55 12.53 -0.71
N GLU A 113 -14.32 11.93 0.20
CA GLU A 113 -14.00 11.91 1.62
C GLU A 113 -12.75 11.11 1.93
N GLU A 114 -12.54 9.97 1.27
CA GLU A 114 -11.31 9.20 1.33
C GLU A 114 -10.12 10.03 0.86
N PHE A 115 -10.19 10.60 -0.34
CA PHE A 115 -9.07 11.32 -0.93
C PHE A 115 -8.76 12.63 -0.23
N ALA A 116 -9.71 13.26 0.46
CA ALA A 116 -9.44 14.37 1.35
C ALA A 116 -8.56 13.93 2.55
N ARG A 117 -8.83 12.76 3.13
CA ARG A 117 -8.01 12.18 4.18
C ARG A 117 -6.63 11.79 3.67
N VAL A 118 -6.56 11.13 2.51
CA VAL A 118 -5.31 10.73 1.86
C VAL A 118 -4.41 11.94 1.59
N TYR A 119 -4.99 13.03 1.09
CA TYR A 119 -4.29 14.27 0.79
C TYR A 119 -3.54 14.83 2.01
N LEU A 120 -4.14 14.81 3.18
CA LEU A 120 -3.50 15.28 4.41
C LEU A 120 -2.58 14.23 5.03
N TYR A 121 -3.01 12.96 5.07
CA TYR A 121 -2.25 11.88 5.69
C TYR A 121 -0.96 11.55 4.94
N HIS A 122 -0.96 11.66 3.61
CA HIS A 122 0.22 11.32 2.79
C HIS A 122 1.49 12.02 3.25
N LEU A 123 1.39 13.29 3.62
CA LEU A 123 2.53 14.14 4.02
C LEU A 123 3.20 13.69 5.33
N ALA A 124 2.49 12.92 6.15
CA ALA A 124 2.92 12.47 7.46
C ALA A 124 3.21 10.96 7.52
N SER A 125 2.98 10.25 6.41
CA SER A 125 2.87 8.77 6.41
C SER A 125 4.15 8.02 6.09
N GLU A 126 5.26 8.70 5.78
CA GLU A 126 6.48 8.07 5.29
C GLU A 126 6.18 7.01 4.19
N PHE A 127 5.31 7.37 3.24
CA PHE A 127 4.82 6.53 2.16
C PHE A 127 3.97 5.31 2.60
N TYR A 128 3.43 5.29 3.82
CA TYR A 128 2.45 4.27 4.21
C TYR A 128 1.19 4.31 3.33
N THR A 129 0.93 5.44 2.68
CA THR A 129 -0.11 5.58 1.64
C THR A 129 0.11 4.67 0.42
N CYS A 130 1.33 4.20 0.16
CA CYS A 130 1.59 3.25 -0.92
C CYS A 130 0.89 1.89 -0.70
N PRO A 131 1.07 1.18 0.43
CA PRO A 131 0.29 -0.03 0.70
C PRO A 131 -1.20 0.24 0.83
N LEU A 132 -1.62 1.42 1.33
CA LEU A 132 -3.05 1.75 1.38
C LEU A 132 -3.66 1.84 -0.03
N ALA A 133 -2.96 2.47 -0.98
CA ALA A 133 -3.39 2.51 -2.38
C ALA A 133 -3.53 1.10 -2.99
N MET A 134 -2.59 0.20 -2.68
CA MET A 134 -2.65 -1.19 -3.15
C MET A 134 -3.77 -1.97 -2.46
N THR A 135 -4.02 -1.72 -1.17
CA THR A 135 -5.10 -2.37 -0.39
C THR A 135 -6.48 -1.93 -0.87
N ASP A 136 -6.68 -0.62 -1.09
CA ASP A 136 -7.91 -0.09 -1.70
C ASP A 136 -8.13 -0.68 -3.11
N GLY A 137 -7.05 -0.71 -3.90
CA GLY A 137 -7.07 -1.33 -5.22
C GLY A 137 -7.42 -2.82 -5.18
N ALA A 138 -6.86 -3.58 -4.23
CA ALA A 138 -7.16 -4.99 -4.03
C ALA A 138 -8.63 -5.19 -3.60
N ALA A 139 -9.12 -4.39 -2.64
CA ALA A 139 -10.52 -4.42 -2.24
C ALA A 139 -11.46 -4.13 -3.42
N THR A 140 -11.09 -3.17 -4.27
CA THR A 140 -11.86 -2.82 -5.48
C THR A 140 -11.85 -3.95 -6.50
N ALA A 141 -10.69 -4.58 -6.76
CA ALA A 141 -10.57 -5.69 -7.71
C ALA A 141 -11.33 -6.93 -7.22
N ILE A 142 -11.24 -7.27 -5.93
CA ILE A 142 -11.96 -8.40 -5.32
C ILE A 142 -13.47 -8.17 -5.41
N LYS A 143 -13.97 -6.96 -5.11
CA LYS A 143 -15.39 -6.63 -5.29
C LYS A 143 -15.83 -6.78 -6.75
N ALA A 144 -15.02 -6.26 -7.68
CA ALA A 144 -15.32 -6.31 -9.11
C ALA A 144 -15.31 -7.73 -9.68
N SER A 145 -14.51 -8.64 -9.11
CA SER A 145 -14.46 -10.05 -9.53
C SER A 145 -15.75 -10.83 -9.21
N GLY A 146 -16.53 -10.40 -8.19
CA GLY A 146 -17.68 -11.12 -7.69
C GLY A 146 -17.33 -12.42 -6.95
N ASN A 147 -16.05 -12.71 -6.69
CA ASN A 147 -15.62 -13.91 -5.97
C ASN A 147 -16.02 -13.82 -4.49
N ARG A 148 -17.16 -14.45 -4.15
CA ARG A 148 -17.76 -14.35 -2.81
C ARG A 148 -16.81 -14.84 -1.72
N ALA A 149 -16.08 -15.93 -1.94
CA ALA A 149 -15.17 -16.47 -0.96
C ALA A 149 -14.04 -15.47 -0.61
N LEU A 150 -13.47 -14.80 -1.61
CA LEU A 150 -12.45 -13.77 -1.39
C LEU A 150 -13.04 -12.48 -0.82
N ILE A 151 -14.27 -12.12 -1.21
CA ILE A 151 -14.99 -10.97 -0.63
C ILE A 151 -15.18 -11.18 0.88
N GLU A 152 -15.70 -12.33 1.29
CA GLU A 152 -15.95 -12.66 2.69
C GLU A 152 -14.66 -12.80 3.50
N ARG A 153 -13.57 -13.28 2.88
CA ARG A 153 -12.28 -13.47 3.54
C ARG A 153 -11.47 -12.19 3.68
N ALA A 154 -11.30 -11.42 2.62
CA ALA A 154 -10.31 -10.34 2.59
C ALA A 154 -10.89 -8.96 2.94
N LEU A 155 -12.12 -8.63 2.49
CA LEU A 155 -12.65 -7.28 2.67
C LEU A 155 -12.86 -6.87 4.13
N PRO A 156 -13.28 -7.75 5.07
CA PRO A 156 -13.37 -7.36 6.47
C PRO A 156 -12.05 -6.88 7.05
N HIS A 157 -10.91 -7.42 6.55
CA HIS A 157 -9.58 -7.01 6.94
C HIS A 157 -9.12 -5.75 6.22
N PHE A 158 -9.25 -5.71 4.89
CA PHE A 158 -8.78 -4.54 4.10
C PHE A 158 -9.53 -3.25 4.45
N LEU A 159 -10.77 -3.35 4.87
CA LEU A 159 -11.62 -2.20 5.22
C LEU A 159 -11.86 -2.09 6.72
N SER A 160 -11.03 -2.74 7.53
CA SER A 160 -11.18 -2.74 8.98
C SER A 160 -11.06 -1.33 9.56
N ARG A 161 -11.84 -1.10 10.62
CA ARG A 161 -11.76 0.08 11.51
C ARG A 161 -11.01 -0.25 12.81
N ASP A 162 -10.45 -1.45 12.91
CA ASP A 162 -9.63 -1.92 14.03
C ASP A 162 -8.22 -2.22 13.52
N ALA A 163 -7.23 -1.53 14.12
CA ALA A 163 -5.82 -1.66 13.74
C ALA A 163 -5.28 -3.09 13.92
N SER A 164 -5.82 -3.86 14.86
CA SER A 164 -5.39 -5.23 15.11
C SER A 164 -5.85 -6.23 14.05
N THR A 165 -6.83 -5.86 13.25
CA THR A 165 -7.42 -6.70 12.20
C THR A 165 -7.22 -6.14 10.79
N LEU A 166 -6.62 -4.95 10.66
CA LEU A 166 -6.30 -4.36 9.37
C LEU A 166 -5.21 -5.17 8.67
N TRP A 167 -5.47 -5.58 7.44
CA TRP A 167 -4.49 -6.16 6.53
C TRP A 167 -4.12 -5.19 5.44
N LEU A 168 -2.84 -5.21 5.06
CA LEU A 168 -2.33 -4.53 3.88
C LEU A 168 -2.19 -5.52 2.73
N SER A 169 -2.44 -5.05 1.51
CA SER A 169 -2.22 -5.81 0.29
C SER A 169 -1.04 -5.28 -0.51
N GLY A 170 -0.18 -6.19 -0.97
CA GLY A 170 0.79 -5.92 -2.01
C GLY A 170 0.18 -6.01 -3.42
N GLN A 171 0.97 -5.56 -4.41
CA GLN A 171 0.68 -5.69 -5.84
C GLN A 171 1.93 -6.24 -6.52
N TRP A 172 1.93 -7.55 -6.85
CA TRP A 172 3.12 -8.25 -7.32
C TRP A 172 3.01 -8.62 -8.80
N MET A 173 3.50 -7.74 -9.65
CA MET A 173 3.45 -7.93 -11.11
C MET A 173 4.84 -7.93 -11.72
N THR A 174 5.69 -6.97 -11.35
CA THR A 174 7.01 -6.76 -11.96
C THR A 174 7.98 -7.88 -11.63
N GLU A 175 8.70 -8.35 -12.65
CA GLU A 175 9.79 -9.31 -12.60
C GLU A 175 11.04 -8.75 -13.26
N THR A 176 12.18 -9.42 -13.14
CA THR A 176 13.41 -9.02 -13.84
C THR A 176 13.27 -9.07 -15.35
N SER A 177 12.48 -10.01 -15.85
CA SER A 177 12.18 -10.21 -17.27
C SER A 177 11.20 -9.18 -17.84
N GLY A 178 10.47 -8.44 -17.00
CA GLY A 178 9.53 -7.42 -17.48
C GLY A 178 8.77 -6.70 -16.38
N GLY A 179 8.67 -5.37 -16.53
CA GLY A 179 7.85 -4.50 -15.69
C GLY A 179 6.89 -3.70 -16.54
N SER A 180 7.37 -3.11 -17.64
CA SER A 180 6.52 -2.43 -18.63
C SER A 180 5.74 -3.41 -19.49
N ASP A 181 6.32 -4.56 -19.80
CA ASP A 181 5.65 -5.68 -20.49
C ASP A 181 5.54 -6.87 -19.52
N VAL A 182 4.40 -6.97 -18.84
CA VAL A 182 4.09 -8.09 -17.94
C VAL A 182 3.79 -9.40 -18.69
N GLY A 183 3.67 -9.35 -20.03
CA GLY A 183 3.52 -10.55 -20.86
C GLY A 183 4.71 -11.50 -20.76
N ASN A 184 5.87 -11.00 -20.31
CA ASN A 184 7.09 -11.78 -20.07
C ASN A 184 7.16 -12.39 -18.64
N THR A 185 6.06 -12.36 -17.89
CA THR A 185 6.01 -12.97 -16.54
C THR A 185 6.42 -14.43 -16.57
N GLU A 186 7.41 -14.78 -15.76
CA GLU A 186 7.98 -16.12 -15.58
C GLU A 186 7.39 -16.87 -14.38
N THR A 187 6.77 -16.15 -13.42
CA THR A 187 6.08 -16.77 -12.28
C THR A 187 5.00 -17.70 -12.79
N VAL A 188 5.05 -18.97 -12.37
CA VAL A 188 4.06 -20.00 -12.72
C VAL A 188 3.15 -20.30 -11.56
N ALA A 189 1.90 -20.66 -11.90
CA ALA A 189 0.92 -21.18 -10.95
C ALA A 189 0.67 -22.66 -11.27
N ARG A 190 0.80 -23.55 -10.27
CA ARG A 190 0.58 -24.98 -10.37
C ARG A 190 -0.45 -25.43 -9.33
N GLN A 191 -1.23 -26.41 -9.68
CA GLN A 191 -2.05 -27.10 -8.68
C GLN A 191 -1.26 -28.24 -8.02
N ASP A 192 -1.32 -28.30 -6.71
CA ASP A 192 -0.81 -29.46 -5.97
C ASP A 192 -1.82 -30.63 -6.02
N ALA A 193 -1.45 -31.76 -5.41
CA ALA A 193 -2.27 -32.96 -5.40
C ALA A 193 -3.66 -32.77 -4.73
N SER A 194 -3.84 -31.73 -3.92
CA SER A 194 -5.12 -31.36 -3.32
C SER A 194 -5.97 -30.43 -4.18
N GLY A 195 -5.43 -29.96 -5.32
CA GLY A 195 -6.07 -28.95 -6.18
C GLY A 195 -5.82 -27.51 -5.73
N GLN A 196 -5.01 -27.28 -4.70
CA GLN A 196 -4.62 -25.94 -4.26
C GLN A 196 -3.62 -25.33 -5.23
N TRP A 197 -3.90 -24.13 -5.72
CA TRP A 197 -2.95 -23.37 -6.52
C TRP A 197 -1.76 -22.91 -5.67
N ARG A 198 -0.58 -23.01 -6.25
CA ARG A 198 0.69 -22.58 -5.65
C ARG A 198 1.51 -21.78 -6.65
N LEU A 199 2.12 -20.68 -6.20
CA LEU A 199 2.95 -19.81 -7.03
C LEU A 199 4.42 -20.14 -6.85
N TYR A 200 5.14 -20.18 -7.98
CA TYR A 200 6.59 -20.39 -8.06
C TYR A 200 7.22 -19.33 -8.97
N GLY A 201 8.25 -18.66 -8.51
CA GLY A 201 8.94 -17.64 -9.29
C GLY A 201 9.47 -16.49 -8.44
N ARG A 202 9.89 -15.41 -9.10
CA ARG A 202 10.47 -14.26 -8.42
C ARG A 202 9.75 -12.98 -8.82
N LYS A 203 9.51 -12.10 -7.84
CA LYS A 203 9.05 -10.75 -8.09
C LYS A 203 10.15 -9.76 -7.75
N TRP A 204 10.31 -8.77 -8.63
CA TRP A 204 11.47 -7.89 -8.62
C TRP A 204 11.29 -6.63 -7.76
N PHE A 205 10.09 -6.12 -7.64
CA PHE A 205 9.80 -4.86 -6.98
C PHE A 205 8.50 -4.95 -6.19
N SER A 206 8.55 -5.68 -5.06
CA SER A 206 7.38 -5.95 -4.22
C SER A 206 7.34 -4.96 -3.07
N SER A 207 6.58 -3.88 -3.25
CA SER A 207 6.37 -2.86 -2.22
C SER A 207 5.42 -3.36 -1.13
N ALA A 208 5.60 -2.83 0.08
CA ALA A 208 4.84 -3.24 1.26
C ALA A 208 4.87 -4.77 1.49
N VAL A 209 6.06 -5.35 1.33
CA VAL A 209 6.29 -6.80 1.49
C VAL A 209 5.98 -7.32 2.90
N VAL A 210 5.70 -6.42 3.83
CA VAL A 210 5.25 -6.72 5.21
C VAL A 210 3.74 -6.93 5.31
N GLY A 211 2.97 -6.59 4.26
CA GLY A 211 1.52 -6.75 4.26
C GLY A 211 1.10 -8.22 4.31
N GLU A 212 -0.10 -8.46 4.81
CA GLU A 212 -0.69 -9.79 5.08
C GLU A 212 -1.17 -10.50 3.82
N ALA A 213 -1.41 -9.75 2.74
CA ALA A 213 -1.89 -10.28 1.47
C ALA A 213 -1.27 -9.60 0.27
N ALA A 214 -1.47 -10.16 -0.92
CA ALA A 214 -1.15 -9.50 -2.18
C ALA A 214 -2.01 -10.03 -3.34
N LEU A 215 -2.14 -9.20 -4.38
CA LEU A 215 -2.57 -9.65 -5.70
C LEU A 215 -1.34 -9.85 -6.59
N ALA A 216 -1.19 -11.05 -7.18
CA ALA A 216 -0.05 -11.44 -7.96
C ALA A 216 -0.45 -11.94 -9.35
N LEU A 217 0.27 -11.52 -10.39
CA LEU A 217 0.16 -12.13 -11.71
C LEU A 217 1.06 -13.36 -11.79
N ALA A 218 0.49 -14.43 -12.30
CA ALA A 218 1.22 -15.67 -12.60
C ALA A 218 0.62 -16.37 -13.82
N ARG A 219 1.41 -17.26 -14.43
CA ARG A 219 1.02 -18.07 -15.57
C ARG A 219 0.57 -19.45 -15.08
N PRO A 220 -0.70 -19.84 -15.27
CA PRO A 220 -1.10 -21.22 -15.04
C PRO A 220 -0.29 -22.17 -15.93
N GLU A 221 0.26 -23.26 -15.35
CA GLU A 221 1.17 -24.17 -16.05
C GLU A 221 0.53 -24.82 -17.29
N ASP A 222 -0.75 -25.17 -17.20
CA ASP A 222 -1.50 -25.81 -18.28
C ASP A 222 -2.16 -24.81 -19.24
N GLY A 223 -1.82 -23.52 -19.12
CA GLY A 223 -2.39 -22.46 -19.96
C GLY A 223 -1.91 -22.55 -21.39
N ALA A 224 -2.83 -22.78 -22.34
CA ALA A 224 -2.54 -22.91 -23.77
C ALA A 224 -2.17 -21.60 -24.48
N SER A 225 -2.26 -20.45 -23.80
CA SER A 225 -2.08 -19.12 -24.39
C SER A 225 -0.67 -18.56 -24.13
N ALA A 226 -0.23 -17.62 -24.97
CA ALA A 226 1.01 -16.88 -24.80
C ALA A 226 0.75 -15.41 -24.44
N GLY A 227 1.78 -14.69 -23.99
CA GLY A 227 1.70 -13.27 -23.67
C GLY A 227 0.80 -12.95 -22.47
N THR A 228 0.22 -11.76 -22.48
CA THR A 228 -0.62 -11.26 -21.36
C THR A 228 -1.95 -12.00 -21.20
N ALA A 229 -2.48 -12.59 -22.28
CA ALA A 229 -3.73 -13.35 -22.25
C ALA A 229 -3.60 -14.63 -21.40
N ALA A 230 -2.40 -15.20 -21.32
CA ALA A 230 -2.13 -16.41 -20.52
C ALA A 230 -1.90 -16.14 -19.03
N LEU A 231 -1.89 -14.90 -18.60
CA LEU A 231 -1.71 -14.57 -17.19
C LEU A 231 -3.05 -14.62 -16.45
N ALA A 232 -3.02 -15.13 -15.23
CA ALA A 232 -4.12 -15.08 -14.30
C ALA A 232 -3.76 -14.21 -13.10
N LEU A 233 -4.76 -13.65 -12.43
CA LEU A 233 -4.60 -12.88 -11.22
C LEU A 233 -4.93 -13.75 -10.02
N PHE A 234 -4.01 -13.82 -9.09
CA PHE A 234 -4.11 -14.61 -7.86
C PHE A 234 -4.10 -13.72 -6.63
N TYR A 235 -4.93 -14.06 -5.67
CA TYR A 235 -4.84 -13.59 -4.29
C TYR A 235 -3.93 -14.53 -3.51
N VAL A 236 -3.04 -13.98 -2.71
CA VAL A 236 -2.16 -14.73 -1.80
C VAL A 236 -2.20 -14.13 -0.41
N GLU A 237 -1.98 -14.97 0.59
CA GLU A 237 -1.74 -14.54 1.97
C GLU A 237 -0.29 -14.86 2.34
N THR A 238 0.35 -13.90 2.97
CA THR A 238 1.79 -13.93 3.26
C THR A 238 2.11 -14.45 4.65
N MET A 239 1.10 -14.46 5.52
CA MET A 239 1.25 -14.78 6.93
C MET A 239 0.48 -16.04 7.32
N ASP A 240 0.98 -16.73 8.34
CA ASP A 240 0.28 -17.78 9.08
C ASP A 240 0.32 -17.38 10.56
N GLY A 241 -0.78 -16.80 11.03
CA GLY A 241 -0.79 -16.06 12.28
C GLY A 241 0.21 -14.90 12.24
N GLU A 242 1.11 -14.84 13.19
CA GLU A 242 2.17 -13.81 13.28
C GLU A 242 3.42 -14.15 12.48
N ARG A 243 3.48 -15.32 11.85
CA ARG A 243 4.68 -15.78 11.12
C ARG A 243 4.48 -15.63 9.63
N ARG A 244 5.55 -15.20 8.96
CA ARG A 244 5.61 -15.24 7.51
C ARG A 244 5.57 -16.69 7.03
N LYS A 245 4.78 -16.93 5.98
CA LYS A 245 4.75 -18.24 5.32
C LYS A 245 6.15 -18.59 4.78
N PRO A 246 6.67 -19.79 5.04
CA PRO A 246 8.02 -20.17 4.62
C PRO A 246 8.19 -20.19 3.09
N GLU A 247 7.11 -20.31 2.34
CA GLU A 247 7.09 -20.27 0.88
C GLU A 247 7.26 -18.87 0.30
N LEU A 248 7.19 -17.81 1.13
CA LEU A 248 7.51 -16.44 0.76
C LEU A 248 8.88 -16.06 1.33
N ILE A 249 9.86 -16.03 0.48
CA ILE A 249 11.26 -15.76 0.82
C ILE A 249 11.62 -14.33 0.41
N ILE A 250 12.21 -13.56 1.31
CA ILE A 250 12.70 -12.20 0.99
C ILE A 250 14.18 -12.30 0.63
N ASP A 251 14.52 -12.10 -0.65
CA ASP A 251 15.91 -12.15 -1.11
C ASP A 251 16.70 -10.96 -0.58
N ARG A 252 16.15 -9.74 -0.71
CA ARG A 252 16.71 -8.49 -0.15
C ARG A 252 15.70 -7.35 -0.18
N LEU A 253 15.93 -6.31 0.62
CA LEU A 253 15.29 -5.02 0.41
C LEU A 253 15.99 -4.25 -0.71
N LYS A 254 15.20 -3.46 -1.47
CA LYS A 254 15.71 -2.60 -2.53
C LYS A 254 16.46 -1.41 -1.96
N ASP A 255 17.65 -1.12 -2.50
CA ASP A 255 18.28 0.18 -2.34
C ASP A 255 17.66 1.16 -3.35
N LYS A 256 16.97 2.19 -2.84
CA LYS A 256 16.17 3.10 -3.65
C LYS A 256 16.62 4.54 -3.46
N LEU A 257 16.57 5.35 -4.52
CA LEU A 257 16.83 6.79 -4.43
C LEU A 257 15.74 7.51 -3.63
N GLY A 258 14.46 7.18 -3.87
CA GLY A 258 13.30 7.74 -3.17
C GLY A 258 12.48 6.67 -2.46
N THR A 259 11.47 7.08 -1.69
CA THR A 259 10.56 6.19 -0.93
C THR A 259 11.30 5.18 -0.05
N GLN A 260 12.39 5.62 0.59
CA GLN A 260 13.32 4.73 1.29
C GLN A 260 12.71 4.08 2.53
N GLU A 261 11.72 4.71 3.13
CA GLU A 261 10.98 4.24 4.30
C GLU A 261 9.99 3.11 3.97
N LEU A 262 9.57 3.02 2.70
CA LEU A 262 8.68 1.97 2.21
C LEU A 262 9.47 0.65 2.03
N PRO A 263 9.15 -0.43 2.75
CA PRO A 263 9.80 -1.73 2.58
C PRO A 263 9.44 -2.34 1.23
N THR A 264 10.38 -2.27 0.30
CA THR A 264 10.26 -2.85 -1.04
C THR A 264 11.30 -3.93 -1.21
N ALA A 265 10.92 -5.12 -1.61
CA ALA A 265 11.80 -6.28 -1.68
C ALA A 265 11.82 -6.94 -3.07
N GLU A 266 12.90 -7.69 -3.30
CA GLU A 266 12.91 -8.81 -4.21
C GLU A 266 12.48 -10.04 -3.44
N ILE A 267 11.52 -10.78 -3.98
CA ILE A 267 10.95 -11.94 -3.32
C ILE A 267 11.00 -13.17 -4.22
N HIS A 268 11.14 -14.32 -3.58
CA HIS A 268 11.03 -15.63 -4.19
C HIS A 268 9.81 -16.35 -3.63
N LEU A 269 8.98 -16.88 -4.51
CA LEU A 269 7.80 -17.67 -4.22
C LEU A 269 8.16 -19.13 -4.47
N ASP A 270 8.12 -19.95 -3.43
CA ASP A 270 8.43 -21.38 -3.50
C ASP A 270 7.24 -22.20 -3.07
N GLY A 271 6.21 -22.21 -3.91
CA GLY A 271 4.97 -22.91 -3.64
C GLY A 271 4.00 -22.14 -2.73
N LEU A 272 4.02 -20.81 -2.77
CA LEU A 272 3.11 -19.98 -1.96
C LEU A 272 1.65 -20.28 -2.32
N PRO A 273 0.79 -20.69 -1.36
CA PRO A 273 -0.64 -20.94 -1.62
C PRO A 273 -1.33 -19.70 -2.19
N ALA A 274 -2.16 -19.92 -3.21
CA ALA A 274 -2.82 -18.87 -3.95
C ALA A 274 -4.25 -19.25 -4.33
N TRP A 275 -5.09 -18.25 -4.52
CA TRP A 275 -6.49 -18.42 -4.96
C TRP A 275 -6.71 -17.55 -6.19
N PRO A 276 -7.20 -18.09 -7.30
CA PRO A 276 -7.51 -17.29 -8.48
C PRO A 276 -8.59 -16.27 -8.13
N LEU A 277 -8.39 -15.03 -8.58
CA LEU A 277 -9.38 -13.97 -8.37
C LEU A 277 -10.62 -14.19 -9.23
N GLY A 278 -10.42 -14.61 -10.46
CA GLY A 278 -11.44 -14.88 -11.46
C GLY A 278 -11.00 -15.98 -12.42
N GLU A 279 -11.14 -15.75 -13.73
CA GLU A 279 -10.70 -16.68 -14.78
C GLU A 279 -9.18 -16.90 -14.73
N LEU A 280 -8.73 -18.08 -15.12
CA LEU A 280 -7.31 -18.45 -15.24
C LEU A 280 -6.64 -17.87 -16.52
N ALA A 281 -7.16 -16.78 -17.01
CA ALA A 281 -6.68 -16.05 -18.17
C ALA A 281 -6.99 -14.55 -18.00
N HIS A 282 -6.41 -13.71 -18.86
CA HIS A 282 -6.68 -12.28 -18.89
C HIS A 282 -6.45 -11.54 -17.54
N GLY A 283 -5.48 -11.98 -16.76
CA GLY A 283 -5.18 -11.42 -15.42
C GLY A 283 -4.89 -9.92 -15.44
N VAL A 284 -4.30 -9.39 -16.53
CA VAL A 284 -4.08 -7.94 -16.69
C VAL A 284 -5.40 -7.17 -16.75
N ARG A 285 -6.44 -7.75 -17.37
CA ARG A 285 -7.79 -7.17 -17.37
C ARG A 285 -8.42 -7.22 -15.98
N GLN A 286 -8.20 -8.30 -15.26
CA GLN A 286 -8.74 -8.49 -13.91
C GLN A 286 -8.10 -7.53 -12.89
N VAL A 287 -6.84 -7.15 -13.09
CA VAL A 287 -6.14 -6.20 -12.21
C VAL A 287 -6.44 -4.73 -12.55
N ALA A 288 -7.09 -4.44 -13.68
CA ALA A 288 -7.38 -3.06 -14.11
C ALA A 288 -8.14 -2.21 -13.07
N PRO A 289 -9.15 -2.72 -12.32
CA PRO A 289 -9.78 -1.96 -11.24
C PRO A 289 -8.77 -1.51 -10.17
N MET A 290 -7.85 -2.38 -9.77
CA MET A 290 -6.77 -2.05 -8.84
C MET A 290 -5.87 -0.94 -9.39
N LEU A 291 -5.44 -1.05 -10.65
CA LEU A 291 -4.58 -0.06 -11.30
C LEU A 291 -5.23 1.32 -11.39
N ASN A 292 -6.53 1.39 -11.65
CA ASN A 292 -7.26 2.65 -11.72
C ASN A 292 -7.30 3.35 -10.37
N ILE A 293 -7.54 2.60 -9.30
CA ILE A 293 -7.52 3.13 -7.93
C ILE A 293 -6.11 3.61 -7.54
N THR A 294 -5.08 2.80 -7.75
CA THR A 294 -3.71 3.18 -7.39
C THR A 294 -3.22 4.41 -8.16
N ARG A 295 -3.65 4.59 -9.43
CA ARG A 295 -3.38 5.82 -10.20
C ARG A 295 -4.05 7.04 -9.59
N SER A 296 -5.29 6.91 -9.12
CA SER A 296 -6.00 8.00 -8.43
C SER A 296 -5.29 8.39 -7.15
N TRP A 297 -4.88 7.41 -6.33
CA TRP A 297 -4.07 7.63 -5.14
C TRP A 297 -2.76 8.36 -5.47
N ASN A 298 -2.03 7.92 -6.50
CA ASN A 298 -0.79 8.55 -6.92
C ASN A 298 -0.99 10.01 -7.33
N ALA A 299 -2.08 10.32 -8.03
CA ALA A 299 -2.41 11.69 -8.43
C ALA A 299 -2.68 12.57 -7.19
N ILE A 300 -3.47 12.09 -6.23
CA ILE A 300 -3.75 12.81 -4.99
C ILE A 300 -2.48 13.01 -4.15
N CYS A 301 -1.65 11.97 -3.99
CA CYS A 301 -0.38 12.07 -3.27
C CYS A 301 0.59 13.07 -3.94
N ALA A 302 0.63 13.11 -5.28
CA ALA A 302 1.45 14.06 -6.00
C ALA A 302 0.96 15.50 -5.78
N VAL A 303 -0.36 15.74 -5.84
CA VAL A 303 -0.94 17.07 -5.57
C VAL A 303 -0.69 17.50 -4.13
N ALA A 304 -0.84 16.58 -3.15
CA ALA A 304 -0.52 16.84 -1.75
C ALA A 304 0.95 17.26 -1.56
N SER A 305 1.87 16.54 -2.21
CA SER A 305 3.31 16.86 -2.16
C SER A 305 3.62 18.21 -2.81
N MET A 306 3.00 18.54 -3.94
CA MET A 306 3.16 19.84 -4.59
C MET A 306 2.61 20.97 -3.72
N ALA A 307 1.40 20.81 -3.16
CA ALA A 307 0.83 21.81 -2.26
C ALA A 307 1.74 22.08 -1.05
N ARG A 308 2.32 21.00 -0.49
CA ARG A 308 3.28 21.11 0.60
C ARG A 308 4.56 21.85 0.21
N ALA A 309 5.05 21.66 -1.01
CA ALA A 309 6.31 22.30 -1.46
C ALA A 309 6.18 23.81 -1.72
N ILE A 310 4.95 24.32 -1.88
CA ILE A 310 4.67 25.73 -2.14
C ILE A 310 4.02 26.45 -0.95
N SER A 311 3.71 25.78 0.14
CA SER A 311 3.21 26.36 1.39
C SER A 311 4.36 26.73 2.33
#